data_3ad9c12dff00285b99edf44ea24d20c6
#
_entry.id   3ad9c12dff00285b99edf44ea24d20c6
#
_cell.length_a   1.000
_cell.length_b   1.000
_cell.length_c   1.000
_cell.angle_alpha   90.00
_cell.angle_beta   90.00
_cell.angle_gamma   90.00
#
_symmetry.space_group_name_H-M   'P 1'
#
loop_
_entity.id
_entity.type
_entity.pdbx_description
1 polymer ?
#
loop_
_entity_poly.entity_id
_entity_poly.type
_entity_poly.pdbx_seq_one_letter_code
_entity_poly.pdbx_strand_id
1 'polypeptide(L)'
;MGVIRIEGLEELQKQLKKNANMNDVKRVVRTNGSQLQQKIQRKADFKGHYEWEAGKGKVFKKPTGATKESVRLEFSGDGLTAEAGPTTDYSEYLEFGTRFMDAQPFVKPALEEQSKKFESDLRKLVK
;
A
#
# COMPACT_ATOMS: atom_id res chain seq x y z
N MET A 1 5.24 -1.48 -9.88
CA MET A 1 4.09 -0.76 -9.32
C MET A 1 4.45 0.71 -9.12
N GLY A 2 3.55 1.61 -9.46
CA GLY A 2 3.82 3.04 -9.33
C GLY A 2 4.02 3.47 -7.89
N VAL A 3 4.95 4.40 -7.68
CA VAL A 3 5.13 5.03 -6.38
C VAL A 3 4.18 6.21 -6.29
N ILE A 4 3.30 6.21 -5.31
CA ILE A 4 2.43 7.36 -5.05
C ILE A 4 3.16 8.27 -4.09
N ARG A 5 3.46 9.49 -4.53
CA ARG A 5 4.08 10.50 -3.68
C ARG A 5 3.00 11.38 -3.07
N ILE A 6 3.14 11.68 -1.80
CA ILE A 6 2.32 12.68 -1.13
C ILE A 6 3.03 14.01 -1.29
N GLU A 7 2.45 14.92 -2.07
CA GLU A 7 2.99 16.26 -2.27
C GLU A 7 2.62 17.17 -1.10
N GLY A 8 3.38 18.23 -0.91
CA GLY A 8 3.14 19.22 0.14
C GLY A 8 3.81 18.91 1.49
N LEU A 9 4.59 17.84 1.57
CA LEU A 9 5.30 17.48 2.79
C LEU A 9 6.66 18.17 2.96
N GLU A 10 7.14 18.90 1.95
CA GLU A 10 8.47 19.55 2.03
C GLU A 10 8.56 20.54 3.18
N GLU A 11 7.54 21.39 3.34
CA GLU A 11 7.50 22.36 4.43
C GLU A 11 7.37 21.68 5.78
N LEU A 12 6.50 20.66 5.86
CA LEU A 12 6.36 19.85 7.07
C LEU A 12 7.68 19.14 7.39
N GLN A 13 8.38 18.65 6.39
CA GLN A 13 9.68 18.00 6.57
C GLN A 13 10.72 18.95 7.12
N LYS A 14 10.74 20.22 6.68
CA LYS A 14 11.61 21.26 7.24
C LYS A 14 11.29 21.54 8.69
N GLN A 15 10.02 21.62 9.05
CA GLN A 15 9.58 21.83 10.43
C GLN A 15 9.95 20.65 11.32
N LEU A 16 9.82 19.43 10.82
CA LEU A 16 10.21 18.22 11.53
C LEU A 16 11.70 18.19 11.85
N LYS A 17 12.55 18.60 10.91
CA LYS A 17 14.00 18.68 11.13
C LYS A 17 14.37 19.68 12.22
N LYS A 18 13.60 20.77 12.38
CA LYS A 18 13.84 21.78 13.38
C LYS A 18 13.29 21.40 14.76
N ASN A 19 12.09 20.83 14.80
CA ASN A 19 11.28 20.76 16.02
C ASN A 19 11.04 19.34 16.53
N ALA A 20 11.50 18.33 15.81
CA ALA A 20 11.27 16.93 16.17
C ALA A 20 12.57 16.17 16.26
N ASN A 21 12.58 15.18 17.14
CA ASN A 21 13.65 14.21 17.20
C ASN A 21 13.53 13.26 16.00
N MET A 22 14.61 13.09 15.24
CA MET A 22 14.58 12.21 14.06
C MET A 22 14.26 10.74 14.42
N ASN A 23 14.57 10.30 15.63
CA ASN A 23 14.17 8.98 16.09
C ASN A 23 12.66 8.83 16.19
N ASP A 24 11.97 9.89 16.60
CA ASP A 24 10.51 9.91 16.65
C ASP A 24 9.90 9.88 15.24
N VAL A 25 10.52 10.59 14.29
CA VAL A 25 10.11 10.55 12.88
C VAL A 25 10.26 9.13 12.33
N LYS A 26 11.39 8.48 12.58
CA LYS A 26 11.63 7.09 12.15
C LYS A 26 10.62 6.12 12.76
N ARG A 27 10.22 6.35 14.00
CA ARG A 27 9.20 5.54 14.67
C ARG A 27 7.83 5.70 13.99
N VAL A 28 7.47 6.92 13.65
CA VAL A 28 6.21 7.19 12.92
C VAL A 28 6.22 6.50 11.55
N VAL A 29 7.33 6.59 10.81
CA VAL A 29 7.48 5.90 9.52
C VAL A 29 7.31 4.39 9.68
N ARG A 30 7.96 3.81 10.68
CA ARG A 30 7.90 2.36 10.94
C ARG A 30 6.47 1.92 11.28
N THR A 31 5.81 2.63 12.18
CA THR A 31 4.44 2.32 12.61
C THR A 31 3.47 2.42 11.43
N ASN A 32 3.56 3.50 10.66
CA ASN A 32 2.67 3.71 9.52
C ASN A 32 2.96 2.73 8.38
N GLY A 33 4.23 2.37 8.16
CA GLY A 33 4.59 1.34 7.18
C GLY A 33 3.98 -0.01 7.52
N SER A 34 4.08 -0.42 8.77
CA SER A 34 3.48 -1.68 9.25
C SER A 34 1.95 -1.67 9.12
N GLN A 35 1.32 -0.55 9.44
CA GLN A 35 -0.13 -0.39 9.31
C GLN A 35 -0.57 -0.40 7.84
N LEU A 36 0.22 0.22 6.96
CA LEU A 36 -0.04 0.20 5.52
C LEU A 36 0.01 -1.23 4.99
N GLN A 37 1.03 -2.00 5.36
CA GLN A 37 1.13 -3.41 4.98
C GLN A 37 -0.11 -4.20 5.42
N GLN A 38 -0.54 -4.03 6.65
CA GLN A 38 -1.73 -4.69 7.18
C GLN A 38 -3.00 -4.28 6.43
N LYS A 39 -3.13 -3.01 6.09
CA LYS A 39 -4.29 -2.51 5.33
C LYS A 39 -4.33 -3.07 3.92
N ILE A 40 -3.18 -3.14 3.25
CA ILE A 40 -3.09 -3.74 1.92
C ILE A 40 -3.48 -5.22 2.00
N GLN A 41 -2.98 -5.94 2.99
CA GLN A 41 -3.31 -7.36 3.19
C GLN A 41 -4.81 -7.57 3.45
N ARG A 42 -5.43 -6.72 4.28
CA ARG A 42 -6.88 -6.83 4.54
C ARG A 42 -7.71 -6.54 3.30
N LYS A 43 -7.32 -5.55 2.50
CA LYS A 43 -8.03 -5.19 1.28
C LYS A 43 -7.77 -6.17 0.13
N ALA A 44 -6.76 -7.02 0.26
CA ALA A 44 -6.46 -8.09 -0.69
C ALA A 44 -7.35 -9.33 -0.47
N ASP A 45 -8.60 -9.12 -0.11
CA ASP A 45 -9.62 -10.15 0.08
C ASP A 45 -10.52 -10.18 -1.17
N PHE A 46 -10.08 -10.91 -2.17
CA PHE A 46 -10.72 -10.95 -3.48
C PHE A 46 -11.78 -12.04 -3.54
N LYS A 47 -12.87 -11.75 -4.26
CA LYS A 47 -14.01 -12.67 -4.39
C LYS A 47 -13.81 -13.72 -5.48
N GLY A 48 -12.70 -13.69 -6.18
CA GLY A 48 -12.48 -14.51 -7.35
C GLY A 48 -13.00 -13.83 -8.62
N HIS A 49 -12.85 -14.50 -9.75
CA HIS A 49 -13.23 -13.96 -11.04
C HIS A 49 -13.47 -15.09 -12.06
N TYR A 50 -14.04 -14.75 -13.21
CA TYR A 50 -14.21 -15.68 -14.31
C TYR A 50 -13.12 -15.47 -15.35
N GLU A 51 -12.58 -16.57 -15.86
CA GLU A 51 -11.62 -16.58 -16.95
C GLU A 51 -12.13 -17.44 -18.10
N TRP A 52 -11.77 -17.09 -19.31
CA TRP A 52 -12.08 -17.90 -20.48
C TRP A 52 -11.03 -19.00 -20.65
N GLU A 53 -11.46 -20.27 -20.67
CA GLU A 53 -10.58 -21.40 -20.95
C GLU A 53 -11.00 -22.07 -22.24
N ALA A 54 -10.03 -22.39 -23.10
CA ALA A 54 -10.27 -23.08 -24.36
C ALA A 54 -10.91 -24.45 -24.11
N GLY A 55 -12.03 -24.70 -24.76
CA GLY A 55 -12.78 -25.96 -24.60
C GLY A 55 -13.74 -26.00 -23.42
N LYS A 56 -13.66 -25.06 -22.48
CA LYS A 56 -14.54 -25.01 -21.30
C LYS A 56 -15.40 -23.75 -21.23
N GLY A 57 -15.03 -22.69 -21.95
CA GLY A 57 -15.71 -21.42 -21.90
C GLY A 57 -15.35 -20.63 -20.66
N LYS A 58 -16.33 -19.98 -20.03
CA LYS A 58 -16.15 -19.13 -18.86
C LYS A 58 -16.03 -19.97 -17.57
N VAL A 59 -14.88 -19.96 -16.94
CA VAL A 59 -14.59 -20.75 -15.73
C VAL A 59 -14.35 -19.82 -14.55
N PHE A 60 -14.95 -20.12 -13.41
CA PHE A 60 -14.75 -19.37 -12.17
C PHE A 60 -13.45 -19.77 -11.51
N LYS A 61 -12.61 -18.78 -11.19
CA LYS A 61 -11.36 -18.95 -10.46
C LYS A 61 -11.49 -18.40 -9.05
N LYS A 62 -11.31 -19.26 -8.05
CA LYS A 62 -11.33 -18.87 -6.64
C LYS A 62 -10.06 -18.09 -6.29
N PRO A 63 -10.12 -17.11 -5.36
CA PRO A 63 -8.92 -16.45 -4.88
C PRO A 63 -8.05 -17.44 -4.10
N THR A 64 -6.73 -17.39 -4.35
CA THR A 64 -5.77 -18.28 -3.68
C THR A 64 -5.14 -17.70 -2.43
N GLY A 65 -5.29 -16.40 -2.19
CA GLY A 65 -4.59 -15.69 -1.14
C GLY A 65 -3.13 -15.36 -1.46
N ALA A 66 -2.63 -15.76 -2.63
CA ALA A 66 -1.24 -15.54 -3.01
C ALA A 66 -0.85 -14.06 -3.02
N THR A 67 -1.71 -13.18 -3.53
CA THR A 67 -1.46 -11.74 -3.55
C THR A 67 -1.41 -11.17 -2.14
N LYS A 68 -2.34 -11.58 -1.27
CA LYS A 68 -2.36 -11.16 0.13
C LYS A 68 -1.07 -11.56 0.86
N GLU A 69 -0.63 -12.79 0.67
CA GLU A 69 0.60 -13.32 1.27
C GLU A 69 1.86 -12.68 0.69
N SER A 70 1.79 -12.15 -0.54
CA SER A 70 2.93 -11.55 -1.21
C SER A 70 3.26 -10.13 -0.76
N VAL A 71 2.41 -9.49 0.04
CA VAL A 71 2.62 -8.10 0.47
C VAL A 71 3.87 -7.99 1.33
N ARG A 72 4.83 -7.23 0.86
CA ARG A 72 6.12 -7.01 1.52
C ARG A 72 6.19 -5.60 2.09
N LEU A 73 7.01 -5.43 3.11
CA LEU A 73 7.31 -4.15 3.73
C LEU A 73 8.82 -3.98 3.77
N GLU A 74 9.29 -2.87 3.22
CA GLU A 74 10.72 -2.54 3.21
C GLU A 74 10.92 -1.12 3.72
N PHE A 75 12.04 -0.87 4.37
CA PHE A 75 12.44 0.44 4.87
C PHE A 75 13.73 0.88 4.20
N SER A 76 13.86 2.19 3.95
CA SER A 76 15.12 2.76 3.48
C SER A 76 16.20 2.66 4.57
N GLY A 77 17.47 2.79 4.16
CA GLY A 77 18.60 2.71 5.08
C GLY A 77 18.59 3.82 6.14
N ASP A 78 18.02 4.97 5.84
CA ASP A 78 17.90 6.10 6.77
C ASP A 78 16.66 6.01 7.67
N GLY A 79 15.76 5.06 7.43
CA GLY A 79 14.54 4.87 8.21
C GLY A 79 13.45 5.90 7.95
N LEU A 80 13.59 6.72 6.93
CA LEU A 80 12.65 7.81 6.60
C LEU A 80 11.64 7.44 5.51
N THR A 81 11.79 6.29 4.89
CA THR A 81 10.87 5.81 3.85
C THR A 81 10.46 4.38 4.13
N ALA A 82 9.18 4.11 4.03
CA ALA A 82 8.62 2.77 4.07
C ALA A 82 7.91 2.48 2.75
N GLU A 83 8.13 1.31 2.20
CA GLU A 83 7.48 0.85 0.98
C GLU A 83 6.75 -0.46 1.28
N ALA A 84 5.47 -0.53 0.93
CA ALA A 84 4.68 -1.74 1.08
C ALA A 84 3.93 -2.02 -0.22
N GLY A 85 3.85 -3.27 -0.58
CA GLY A 85 3.11 -3.66 -1.78
C GLY A 85 3.19 -5.15 -2.07
N PRO A 86 2.32 -5.60 -2.97
CA PRO A 86 2.31 -6.99 -3.41
C PRO A 86 3.48 -7.28 -4.35
N THR A 87 3.87 -8.54 -4.40
CA THR A 87 4.98 -9.00 -5.25
C THR A 87 4.54 -9.99 -6.33
N THR A 88 3.25 -10.30 -6.44
CA THR A 88 2.75 -11.17 -7.50
C THR A 88 2.62 -10.43 -8.82
N ASP A 89 2.87 -11.13 -9.94
CA ASP A 89 2.86 -10.54 -11.28
C ASP A 89 1.49 -10.02 -11.70
N TYR A 90 0.42 -10.63 -11.23
CA TYR A 90 -0.94 -10.23 -11.62
C TYR A 90 -1.57 -9.22 -10.67
N SER A 91 -0.83 -8.70 -9.70
CA SER A 91 -1.34 -7.68 -8.77
C SER A 91 -1.81 -6.41 -9.46
N GLU A 92 -1.15 -6.00 -10.54
CA GLU A 92 -1.55 -4.86 -11.34
C GLU A 92 -2.92 -5.07 -11.98
N TYR A 93 -3.21 -6.29 -12.43
CA TYR A 93 -4.51 -6.62 -13.01
C TYR A 93 -5.63 -6.53 -11.98
N LEU A 94 -5.35 -6.89 -10.73
CA LEU A 94 -6.31 -6.75 -9.65
C LEU A 94 -6.56 -5.28 -9.32
N GLU A 95 -5.50 -4.47 -9.28
CA GLU A 95 -5.60 -3.03 -8.94
C GLU A 95 -6.36 -2.25 -10.00
N PHE A 96 -6.04 -2.47 -11.27
CA PHE A 96 -6.55 -1.66 -12.38
C PHE A 96 -7.59 -2.37 -13.25
N GLY A 97 -7.77 -3.68 -13.06
CA GLY A 97 -8.63 -4.48 -13.90
C GLY A 97 -8.02 -4.82 -15.25
N THR A 98 -8.72 -5.61 -16.00
CA THR A 98 -8.35 -5.96 -17.37
C THR A 98 -9.57 -5.87 -18.27
N ARG A 99 -9.38 -6.10 -19.57
CA ARG A 99 -10.45 -6.22 -20.55
C ARG A 99 -11.51 -7.26 -20.16
N PHE A 100 -11.11 -8.29 -19.39
CA PHE A 100 -11.96 -9.43 -19.02
C PHE A 100 -12.30 -9.47 -17.52
N MET A 101 -11.77 -8.56 -16.72
CA MET A 101 -11.93 -8.58 -15.27
C MET A 101 -12.05 -7.15 -14.74
N ASP A 102 -13.05 -6.92 -13.89
CA ASP A 102 -13.22 -5.65 -13.22
C ASP A 102 -12.08 -5.38 -12.23
N ALA A 103 -11.73 -4.12 -12.06
CA ALA A 103 -10.73 -3.72 -11.08
C ALA A 103 -11.19 -4.04 -9.66
N GLN A 104 -10.28 -4.57 -8.86
CA GLN A 104 -10.47 -4.81 -7.43
C GLN A 104 -9.33 -4.10 -6.68
N PRO A 105 -9.34 -2.75 -6.60
CA PRO A 105 -8.23 -2.00 -6.04
C PRO A 105 -8.05 -2.29 -4.55
N PHE A 106 -6.82 -2.48 -4.14
CA PHE A 106 -6.48 -2.78 -2.75
C PHE A 106 -5.30 -1.97 -2.22
N VAL A 107 -4.38 -1.57 -3.10
CA VAL A 107 -3.20 -0.77 -2.71
C VAL A 107 -3.56 0.69 -2.56
N LYS A 108 -4.21 1.27 -3.56
CA LYS A 108 -4.57 2.70 -3.58
C LYS A 108 -5.47 3.11 -2.41
N PRO A 109 -6.59 2.38 -2.13
CA PRO A 109 -7.42 2.74 -0.97
C PRO A 109 -6.67 2.63 0.35
N ALA A 110 -5.82 1.61 0.52
CA ALA A 110 -5.02 1.45 1.72
C ALA A 110 -4.05 2.63 1.90
N LEU A 111 -3.40 3.05 0.83
CA LEU A 111 -2.46 4.17 0.85
C LEU A 111 -3.19 5.48 1.16
N GLU A 112 -4.35 5.71 0.57
CA GLU A 112 -5.15 6.92 0.83
C GLU A 112 -5.53 7.04 2.31
N GLU A 113 -5.98 5.96 2.92
CA GLU A 113 -6.31 5.93 4.34
C GLU A 113 -5.08 6.18 5.21
N GLN A 114 -3.98 5.48 4.90
CA GLN A 114 -2.76 5.57 5.70
C GLN A 114 -2.08 6.93 5.56
N SER A 115 -2.17 7.57 4.40
CA SER A 115 -1.57 8.89 4.16
C SER A 115 -2.13 9.94 5.11
N LYS A 116 -3.43 9.92 5.36
CA LYS A 116 -4.08 10.85 6.28
C LYS A 116 -3.58 10.65 7.72
N LYS A 117 -3.45 9.40 8.13
CA LYS A 117 -2.94 9.07 9.47
C LYS A 117 -1.47 9.42 9.60
N PHE A 118 -0.67 9.14 8.59
CA PHE A 118 0.76 9.46 8.57
C PHE A 118 0.99 10.96 8.71
N GLU A 119 0.27 11.77 7.94
CA GLU A 119 0.35 13.22 8.04
C GLU A 119 -0.06 13.72 9.43
N SER A 120 -1.14 13.19 9.98
CA SER A 120 -1.60 13.53 11.33
C SER A 120 -0.55 13.18 12.39
N ASP A 121 0.04 11.99 12.30
CA ASP A 121 1.07 11.55 13.25
C ASP A 121 2.32 12.44 13.18
N LEU A 122 2.73 12.85 11.96
CA LEU A 122 3.86 13.76 11.79
C LEU A 122 3.57 15.15 12.37
N ARG A 123 2.36 15.67 12.17
CA ARG A 123 1.96 16.98 12.70
C ARG A 123 1.98 17.01 14.23
N LYS A 124 1.68 15.90 14.88
CA LYS A 124 1.74 15.80 16.33
C LYS A 124 3.16 15.92 16.88
N LEU A 125 4.16 15.58 16.09
CA LEU A 125 5.57 15.67 16.50
C LEU A 125 6.08 17.13 16.55
N VAL A 126 5.46 18.04 15.82
CA VAL A 126 5.90 19.45 15.73
C VAL A 126 5.09 20.41 16.60
N LYS A 127 4.15 19.89 17.34
CA LYS A 127 3.38 20.70 18.30
C LYS A 127 4.16 20.99 19.57
#